data_9fa1729baa0599fee251e57ff107a5f6
#
_entry.id   9fa1729baa0599fee251e57ff107a5f6
#
_cell.length_a   1.000
_cell.length_b   1.000
_cell.length_c   1.000
_cell.angle_alpha   90.00
_cell.angle_beta   90.00
_cell.angle_gamma   90.00
#
_symmetry.space_group_name_H-M   'P 1'
#
loop_
_entity.id
_entity.type
_entity.pdbx_description
1 polymer ?
#
loop_
_entity_poly.entity_id
_entity_poly.type
_entity_poly.pdbx_seq_one_letter_code
_entity_poly.pdbx_strand_id
1 'polypeptide(L)'
;MSTAQARVATLATLGLVAVTTIWGSTFFLIKDLVGRMAPADFLAVRFLIAAASMLLLFHRPLLRLTRREWLQGVALGVVYGVAQLLQTSGLEHTSASISGFATGMYVVFTPLLGTVLLRQRLPSITWIAVLLAVGGLALLALRGFSLGYGVWITLASALLYGLHIVGLGAWSRPGQAFALSTLQMLVIAAVCVLATLPHGPALPPDPQAWAAVVYMALAAGAGAMLVQ
;
A
#
# COMPACT_ATOMS: atom_id res chain seq x y z
N MET A 1 31.04 1.79 12.19
CA MET A 1 30.41 2.47 11.06
C MET A 1 31.17 3.74 10.75
N SER A 2 31.52 3.99 9.50
CA SER A 2 32.13 5.28 9.10
C SER A 2 31.09 6.41 9.20
N THR A 3 31.56 7.65 9.37
CA THR A 3 30.68 8.84 9.40
C THR A 3 29.80 8.97 8.17
N ALA A 4 30.26 8.51 6.99
CA ALA A 4 29.48 8.46 5.77
C ALA A 4 28.34 7.43 5.84
N GLN A 5 28.59 6.23 6.37
CA GLN A 5 27.56 5.21 6.56
C GLN A 5 26.50 5.64 7.58
N ALA A 6 26.89 6.33 8.66
CA ALA A 6 25.94 6.89 9.62
C ALA A 6 25.04 7.96 8.99
N ARG A 7 25.58 8.87 8.17
CA ARG A 7 24.81 9.87 7.45
C ARG A 7 23.79 9.26 6.47
N VAL A 8 24.21 8.24 5.69
CA VAL A 8 23.31 7.55 4.77
C VAL A 8 22.18 6.85 5.52
N ALA A 9 22.48 6.15 6.63
CA ALA A 9 21.47 5.52 7.46
C ALA A 9 20.47 6.54 8.05
N THR A 10 20.95 7.70 8.52
CA THR A 10 20.09 8.76 9.05
C THR A 10 19.17 9.32 7.97
N LEU A 11 19.70 9.62 6.77
CA LEU A 11 18.90 10.15 5.66
C LEU A 11 17.85 9.13 5.20
N ALA A 12 18.20 7.85 5.11
CA ALA A 12 17.26 6.78 4.79
C ALA A 12 16.13 6.69 5.83
N THR A 13 16.48 6.75 7.13
CA THR A 13 15.50 6.73 8.22
C THR A 13 14.56 7.95 8.15
N LEU A 14 15.11 9.15 7.96
CA LEU A 14 14.29 10.36 7.81
C LEU A 14 13.37 10.29 6.59
N GLY A 15 13.87 9.77 5.46
CA GLY A 15 13.07 9.53 4.27
C GLY A 15 11.90 8.57 4.53
N LEU A 16 12.15 7.45 5.22
CA LEU A 16 11.11 6.48 5.58
C LEU A 16 10.08 7.09 6.55
N VAL A 17 10.52 7.88 7.53
CA VAL A 17 9.61 8.60 8.45
C VAL A 17 8.73 9.58 7.67
N ALA A 18 9.31 10.35 6.74
CA ALA A 18 8.56 11.28 5.90
C ALA A 18 7.51 10.56 5.05
N VAL A 19 7.89 9.47 4.37
CA VAL A 19 6.95 8.64 3.58
C VAL A 19 5.83 8.07 4.46
N THR A 20 6.16 7.55 5.64
CA THR A 20 5.16 7.00 6.57
C THR A 20 4.20 8.07 7.06
N THR A 21 4.69 9.29 7.33
CA THR A 21 3.86 10.44 7.71
C THR A 21 2.92 10.85 6.57
N ILE A 22 3.42 10.91 5.33
CA ILE A 22 2.61 11.16 4.15
C ILE A 22 1.51 10.10 4.03
N TRP A 23 1.85 8.81 4.13
CA TRP A 23 0.87 7.73 4.09
C TRP A 23 -0.16 7.82 5.22
N GLY A 24 0.28 8.15 6.44
CA GLY A 24 -0.64 8.36 7.56
C GLY A 24 -1.67 9.47 7.30
N SER A 25 -1.24 10.58 6.68
CA SER A 25 -2.13 11.69 6.32
C SER A 25 -3.18 11.30 5.27
N THR A 26 -2.87 10.32 4.39
CA THR A 26 -3.81 9.88 3.35
C THR A 26 -5.08 9.25 3.90
N PHE A 27 -5.05 8.62 5.08
CA PHE A 27 -6.24 8.01 5.67
C PHE A 27 -7.36 9.02 5.92
N PHE A 28 -7.02 10.22 6.38
CA PHE A 28 -7.99 11.29 6.60
C PHE A 28 -8.55 11.83 5.28
N LEU A 29 -7.69 12.05 4.29
CA LEU A 29 -8.09 12.51 2.97
C LEU A 29 -8.97 11.47 2.26
N ILE A 30 -8.60 10.19 2.33
CA ILE A 30 -9.39 9.10 1.74
C ILE A 30 -10.74 8.99 2.45
N LYS A 31 -10.78 9.12 3.79
CA LYS A 31 -12.04 9.05 4.55
C LYS A 31 -13.03 10.12 4.12
N ASP A 32 -12.56 11.34 3.84
CA ASP A 32 -13.40 12.40 3.29
C ASP A 32 -13.89 12.06 1.86
N LEU A 33 -12.97 11.57 1.02
CA LEU A 33 -13.28 11.24 -0.38
C LEU A 33 -14.29 10.09 -0.54
N VAL A 34 -14.16 9.01 0.24
CA VAL A 34 -15.09 7.86 0.14
C VAL A 34 -16.50 8.18 0.65
N GLY A 35 -16.69 9.31 1.33
CA GLY A 35 -18.02 9.87 1.61
C GLY A 35 -18.66 10.59 0.41
N ARG A 36 -17.90 10.86 -0.65
CA ARG A 36 -18.33 11.69 -1.80
C ARG A 36 -18.21 10.98 -3.14
N MET A 37 -17.44 9.89 -3.23
CA MET A 37 -17.28 9.08 -4.43
C MET A 37 -16.95 7.63 -4.06
N ALA A 38 -17.25 6.69 -4.97
CA ALA A 38 -16.99 5.29 -4.73
C ALA A 38 -15.48 5.00 -4.58
N PRO A 39 -15.08 4.09 -3.66
CA PRO A 39 -13.68 3.71 -3.45
C PRO A 39 -12.94 3.31 -4.72
N ALA A 40 -13.59 2.56 -5.61
CA ALA A 40 -13.00 2.11 -6.87
C ALA A 40 -12.68 3.27 -7.81
N ASP A 41 -13.58 4.26 -7.93
CA ASP A 41 -13.41 5.44 -8.79
C ASP A 41 -12.24 6.30 -8.32
N PHE A 42 -12.19 6.59 -7.02
CA PHE A 42 -11.08 7.30 -6.40
C PHE A 42 -9.73 6.62 -6.69
N LEU A 43 -9.66 5.30 -6.46
CA LEU A 43 -8.44 4.54 -6.67
C LEU A 43 -8.06 4.46 -8.15
N ALA A 44 -9.04 4.30 -9.06
CA ALA A 44 -8.79 4.29 -10.49
C ALA A 44 -8.11 5.58 -10.95
N VAL A 45 -8.67 6.75 -10.62
CA VAL A 45 -8.09 8.05 -10.99
C VAL A 45 -6.70 8.23 -10.36
N ARG A 46 -6.58 7.95 -9.05
CA ARG A 46 -5.31 8.05 -8.33
C ARG A 46 -4.21 7.21 -8.97
N PHE A 47 -4.48 5.93 -9.23
CA PHE A 47 -3.47 5.02 -9.76
C PHE A 47 -3.21 5.22 -11.25
N LEU A 48 -4.18 5.72 -12.03
CA LEU A 48 -3.92 6.14 -13.41
C LEU A 48 -2.92 7.29 -13.47
N ILE A 49 -3.06 8.30 -12.62
CA ILE A 49 -2.13 9.43 -12.53
C ILE A 49 -0.74 8.93 -12.08
N ALA A 50 -0.67 8.09 -11.03
CA ALA A 50 0.58 7.54 -10.55
C ALA A 50 1.26 6.66 -11.61
N ALA A 51 0.52 5.78 -12.28
CA ALA A 51 1.02 4.91 -13.34
C ALA A 51 1.54 5.71 -14.54
N ALA A 52 0.80 6.74 -14.98
CA ALA A 52 1.23 7.63 -16.05
C ALA A 52 2.54 8.34 -15.70
N SER A 53 2.64 8.89 -14.48
CA SER A 53 3.85 9.55 -13.99
C SER A 53 5.05 8.60 -13.96
N MET A 54 4.88 7.38 -13.43
CA MET A 54 5.93 6.37 -13.38
C MET A 54 6.32 5.90 -14.79
N LEU A 55 5.36 5.72 -15.68
CA LEU A 55 5.61 5.31 -17.06
C LEU A 55 6.41 6.37 -17.84
N LEU A 56 6.07 7.64 -17.67
CA LEU A 56 6.82 8.75 -18.28
C LEU A 56 8.28 8.76 -17.83
N LEU A 57 8.53 8.52 -16.54
CA LEU A 57 9.88 8.57 -15.96
C LEU A 57 10.67 7.28 -16.21
N PHE A 58 10.03 6.11 -16.18
CA PHE A 58 10.69 4.80 -16.09
C PHE A 58 10.26 3.79 -17.16
N HIS A 59 9.75 4.24 -18.32
CA HIS A 59 9.38 3.31 -19.42
C HIS A 59 10.56 2.47 -19.93
N ARG A 60 11.79 3.03 -19.99
CA ARG A 60 12.97 2.30 -20.48
C ARG A 60 13.37 1.10 -19.61
N PRO A 61 13.46 1.20 -18.26
CA PRO A 61 13.65 0.05 -17.39
C PRO A 61 12.56 -1.01 -17.54
N LEU A 62 11.29 -0.61 -17.72
CA LEU A 62 10.17 -1.53 -17.90
C LEU A 62 10.35 -2.48 -19.08
N LEU A 63 10.87 -1.97 -20.20
CA LEU A 63 11.10 -2.75 -21.44
C LEU A 63 12.22 -3.79 -21.30
N ARG A 64 13.03 -3.74 -20.23
CA ARG A 64 14.13 -4.68 -19.98
C ARG A 64 13.75 -5.86 -19.10
N LEU A 65 12.51 -5.89 -18.58
CA LEU A 65 12.03 -6.99 -17.74
C LEU A 65 11.88 -8.28 -18.56
N THR A 66 12.36 -9.37 -18.03
CA THR A 66 12.14 -10.71 -18.55
C THR A 66 10.70 -11.14 -18.40
N ARG A 67 10.25 -12.16 -19.14
CA ARG A 67 8.90 -12.72 -19.02
C ARG A 67 8.57 -13.15 -17.59
N ARG A 68 9.54 -13.72 -16.87
CA ARG A 68 9.36 -14.15 -15.49
C ARG A 68 9.12 -12.94 -14.57
N GLU A 69 9.92 -11.90 -14.70
CA GLU A 69 9.80 -10.67 -13.93
C GLU A 69 8.49 -9.93 -14.23
N TRP A 70 8.04 -9.96 -15.48
CA TRP A 70 6.71 -9.47 -15.87
C TRP A 70 5.61 -10.21 -15.13
N LEU A 71 5.62 -11.55 -15.11
CA LEU A 71 4.62 -12.35 -14.40
C LEU A 71 4.63 -12.08 -12.89
N GLN A 72 5.83 -11.97 -12.30
CA GLN A 72 6.01 -11.63 -10.89
C GLN A 72 5.48 -10.23 -10.58
N GLY A 73 5.81 -9.24 -11.39
CA GLY A 73 5.33 -7.86 -11.24
C GLY A 73 3.82 -7.74 -11.41
N VAL A 74 3.22 -8.47 -12.36
CA VAL A 74 1.76 -8.53 -12.54
C VAL A 74 1.10 -9.18 -11.31
N ALA A 75 1.61 -10.32 -10.82
CA ALA A 75 1.06 -10.98 -9.64
C ALA A 75 1.10 -10.07 -8.41
N LEU A 76 2.24 -9.40 -8.18
CA LEU A 76 2.39 -8.42 -7.08
C LEU A 76 1.46 -7.22 -7.24
N GLY A 77 1.33 -6.70 -8.46
CA GLY A 77 0.42 -5.60 -8.77
C GLY A 77 -1.04 -5.94 -8.54
N VAL A 78 -1.48 -7.15 -8.90
CA VAL A 78 -2.84 -7.64 -8.63
C VAL A 78 -3.08 -7.75 -7.12
N VAL A 79 -2.18 -8.40 -6.39
CA VAL A 79 -2.29 -8.54 -4.92
C VAL A 79 -2.39 -7.17 -4.25
N TYR A 80 -1.53 -6.23 -4.63
CA TYR A 80 -1.54 -4.88 -4.08
C TYR A 80 -2.80 -4.10 -4.49
N GLY A 81 -3.24 -4.21 -5.74
CA GLY A 81 -4.46 -3.56 -6.23
C GLY A 81 -5.71 -4.02 -5.48
N VAL A 82 -5.85 -5.33 -5.27
CA VAL A 82 -6.93 -5.89 -4.45
C VAL A 82 -6.81 -5.43 -3.00
N ALA A 83 -5.61 -5.40 -2.43
CA ALA A 83 -5.40 -4.88 -1.09
C ALA A 83 -5.83 -3.41 -0.97
N GLN A 84 -5.53 -2.56 -1.94
CA GLN A 84 -5.95 -1.16 -1.98
C GLN A 84 -7.49 -1.01 -2.05
N LEU A 85 -8.16 -1.81 -2.88
CA LEU A 85 -9.62 -1.82 -2.97
C LEU A 85 -10.24 -2.22 -1.62
N LEU A 86 -9.78 -3.30 -1.00
CA LEU A 86 -10.26 -3.75 0.30
C LEU A 86 -10.00 -2.71 1.39
N GLN A 87 -8.80 -2.11 1.45
CA GLN A 87 -8.46 -1.09 2.43
C GLN A 87 -9.40 0.12 2.32
N THR A 88 -9.57 0.61 1.10
CA THR A 88 -10.38 1.82 0.86
C THR A 88 -11.86 1.55 1.10
N SER A 89 -12.38 0.39 0.68
CA SER A 89 -13.75 -0.04 1.02
C SER A 89 -13.94 -0.27 2.52
N GLY A 90 -12.94 -0.84 3.21
CA GLY A 90 -12.97 -0.98 4.66
C GLY A 90 -13.00 0.38 5.37
N LEU A 91 -12.24 1.36 4.87
CA LEU A 91 -12.21 2.72 5.42
C LEU A 91 -13.55 3.46 5.26
N GLU A 92 -14.33 3.15 4.23
CA GLU A 92 -15.71 3.67 4.11
C GLU A 92 -16.56 3.36 5.35
N HIS A 93 -16.38 2.17 5.94
CA HIS A 93 -17.18 1.63 7.04
C HIS A 93 -16.53 1.75 8.43
N THR A 94 -15.38 2.42 8.56
CA THR A 94 -14.69 2.61 9.84
C THR A 94 -14.02 3.98 9.92
N SER A 95 -13.45 4.34 11.07
CA SER A 95 -12.70 5.58 11.23
C SER A 95 -11.30 5.49 10.60
N ALA A 96 -10.72 6.63 10.21
CA ALA A 96 -9.36 6.71 9.68
C ALA A 96 -8.33 6.11 10.65
N SER A 97 -8.47 6.38 11.95
CA SER A 97 -7.56 5.88 12.99
C SER A 97 -7.61 4.36 13.12
N ILE A 98 -8.82 3.78 13.12
CA ILE A 98 -9.00 2.32 13.22
C ILE A 98 -8.50 1.64 11.95
N SER A 99 -8.84 2.18 10.77
CA SER A 99 -8.36 1.64 9.49
C SER A 99 -6.84 1.72 9.38
N GLY A 100 -6.23 2.84 9.79
CA GLY A 100 -4.78 2.98 9.83
C GLY A 100 -4.11 1.95 10.72
N PHE A 101 -4.65 1.72 11.94
CA PHE A 101 -4.16 0.69 12.85
C PHE A 101 -4.34 -0.72 12.29
N ALA A 102 -5.54 -1.05 11.80
CA ALA A 102 -5.84 -2.35 11.21
C ALA A 102 -4.96 -2.64 9.98
N THR A 103 -4.72 -1.63 9.14
CA THR A 103 -3.76 -1.73 8.03
C THR A 103 -2.36 -2.03 8.56
N GLY A 104 -1.91 -1.36 9.62
CA GLY A 104 -0.62 -1.58 10.27
C GLY A 104 -0.38 -3.03 10.71
N MET A 105 -1.42 -3.85 10.82
CA MET A 105 -1.28 -5.29 11.09
C MET A 105 -0.50 -6.05 10.00
N TYR A 106 -0.26 -5.47 8.84
CA TYR A 106 0.64 -6.08 7.86
C TYR A 106 2.05 -6.32 8.41
N VAL A 107 2.49 -5.52 9.39
CA VAL A 107 3.78 -5.71 10.09
C VAL A 107 3.82 -7.05 10.83
N VAL A 108 2.67 -7.53 11.30
CA VAL A 108 2.49 -8.84 11.92
C VAL A 108 2.36 -9.94 10.88
N PHE A 109 1.52 -9.71 9.85
CA PHE A 109 1.26 -10.71 8.81
C PHE A 109 2.51 -11.00 7.96
N THR A 110 3.33 -10.00 7.67
CA THR A 110 4.55 -10.17 6.85
C THR A 110 5.49 -11.25 7.39
N PRO A 111 5.98 -11.20 8.64
CA PRO A 111 6.86 -12.23 9.15
C PRO A 111 6.16 -13.60 9.28
N LEU A 112 4.88 -13.64 9.64
CA LEU A 112 4.12 -14.89 9.70
C LEU A 112 4.03 -15.56 8.33
N LEU A 113 3.67 -14.79 7.29
CA LEU A 113 3.65 -15.28 5.91
C LEU A 113 5.04 -15.68 5.42
N GLY A 114 6.09 -14.94 5.77
CA GLY A 114 7.48 -15.28 5.46
C GLY A 114 7.89 -16.63 6.07
N THR A 115 7.43 -16.94 7.28
CA THR A 115 7.65 -18.24 7.91
C THR A 115 6.94 -19.37 7.16
N VAL A 116 5.66 -19.16 6.83
CA VAL A 116 4.84 -20.21 6.17
C VAL A 116 5.28 -20.42 4.72
N LEU A 117 5.47 -19.35 3.95
CA LEU A 117 5.70 -19.42 2.51
C LEU A 117 7.18 -19.64 2.16
N LEU A 118 8.09 -19.00 2.89
CA LEU A 118 9.53 -19.02 2.62
C LEU A 118 10.31 -19.88 3.62
N ARG A 119 9.61 -20.50 4.60
CA ARG A 119 10.21 -21.33 5.66
C ARG A 119 11.29 -20.60 6.47
N GLN A 120 11.15 -19.28 6.62
CA GLN A 120 12.05 -18.45 7.40
C GLN A 120 11.82 -18.69 8.90
N ARG A 121 12.89 -18.75 9.71
CA ARG A 121 12.76 -18.82 11.16
C ARG A 121 12.56 -17.41 11.72
N LEU A 122 11.52 -17.22 12.53
CA LEU A 122 11.29 -15.94 13.19
C LEU A 122 12.15 -15.82 14.44
N PRO A 123 12.85 -14.70 14.64
CA PRO A 123 13.51 -14.41 15.92
C PRO A 123 12.46 -14.21 17.01
N SER A 124 12.79 -14.55 18.26
CA SER A 124 11.86 -14.47 19.39
C SER A 124 11.27 -13.07 19.61
N ILE A 125 12.03 -12.02 19.28
CA ILE A 125 11.56 -10.62 19.36
C ILE A 125 10.34 -10.36 18.47
N THR A 126 10.20 -11.07 17.34
CA THR A 126 9.05 -10.93 16.46
C THR A 126 7.76 -11.35 17.14
N TRP A 127 7.78 -12.38 17.99
CA TRP A 127 6.61 -12.80 18.75
C TRP A 127 6.16 -11.76 19.76
N ILE A 128 7.09 -11.02 20.37
CA ILE A 128 6.76 -9.89 21.25
C ILE A 128 6.05 -8.80 20.45
N ALA A 129 6.55 -8.47 19.27
CA ALA A 129 5.91 -7.49 18.38
C ALA A 129 4.49 -7.93 17.95
N VAL A 130 4.29 -9.21 17.63
CA VAL A 130 2.98 -9.79 17.32
C VAL A 130 2.02 -9.64 18.52
N LEU A 131 2.44 -10.00 19.73
CA LEU A 131 1.63 -9.90 20.93
C LEU A 131 1.24 -8.44 21.24
N LEU A 132 2.17 -7.50 21.11
CA LEU A 132 1.91 -6.08 21.30
C LEU A 132 0.90 -5.53 20.26
N ALA A 133 1.03 -5.93 18.99
CA ALA A 133 0.12 -5.52 17.94
C ALA A 133 -1.29 -6.09 18.13
N VAL A 134 -1.40 -7.37 18.47
CA VAL A 134 -2.70 -8.01 18.81
C VAL A 134 -3.31 -7.36 20.05
N GLY A 135 -2.51 -7.10 21.09
CA GLY A 135 -2.95 -6.40 22.30
C GLY A 135 -3.46 -4.99 21.99
N GLY A 136 -2.79 -4.25 21.12
CA GLY A 136 -3.23 -2.94 20.65
C GLY A 136 -4.59 -2.99 19.93
N LEU A 137 -4.79 -3.99 19.04
CA LEU A 137 -6.09 -4.19 18.36
C LEU A 137 -7.20 -4.57 19.36
N ALA A 138 -6.88 -5.42 20.35
CA ALA A 138 -7.82 -5.79 21.41
C ALA A 138 -8.22 -4.58 22.26
N LEU A 139 -7.28 -3.71 22.64
CA LEU A 139 -7.57 -2.47 23.37
C LEU A 139 -8.47 -1.52 22.60
N LEU A 140 -8.30 -1.41 21.28
CA LEU A 140 -9.20 -0.65 20.42
C LEU A 140 -10.62 -1.23 20.45
N ALA A 141 -10.75 -2.56 20.37
CA ALA A 141 -12.05 -3.24 20.44
C ALA A 141 -12.74 -3.03 21.81
N LEU A 142 -12.00 -3.09 22.92
CA LEU A 142 -12.51 -2.90 24.26
C LEU A 142 -13.00 -1.47 24.55
N ARG A 143 -12.50 -0.47 23.86
CA ARG A 143 -12.96 0.92 24.00
C ARG A 143 -14.28 1.24 23.27
N GLY A 144 -15.07 0.22 22.94
CA GLY A 144 -16.35 0.37 22.25
C GLY A 144 -16.24 0.51 20.74
N PHE A 145 -15.03 0.35 20.18
CA PHE A 145 -14.84 0.20 18.76
C PHE A 145 -15.13 -1.26 18.39
N SER A 146 -16.39 -1.53 18.01
CA SER A 146 -16.74 -2.86 17.52
C SER A 146 -15.85 -3.24 16.33
N LEU A 147 -15.41 -4.50 16.28
CA LEU A 147 -14.77 -5.09 15.11
C LEU A 147 -15.84 -5.26 14.02
N GLY A 148 -16.34 -4.13 13.50
CA GLY A 148 -17.33 -4.10 12.44
C GLY A 148 -16.78 -4.55 11.09
N TYR A 149 -17.67 -4.67 10.11
CA TYR A 149 -17.38 -5.10 8.74
C TYR A 149 -16.15 -4.39 8.13
N GLY A 150 -16.03 -3.05 8.29
CA GLY A 150 -14.90 -2.28 7.78
C GLY A 150 -13.54 -2.70 8.34
N VAL A 151 -13.49 -3.10 9.63
CA VAL A 151 -12.24 -3.56 10.24
C VAL A 151 -11.80 -4.91 9.67
N TRP A 152 -12.74 -5.84 9.49
CA TRP A 152 -12.42 -7.16 8.91
C TRP A 152 -11.93 -7.06 7.49
N ILE A 153 -12.53 -6.21 6.65
CA ILE A 153 -12.07 -5.96 5.28
C ILE A 153 -10.67 -5.33 5.30
N THR A 154 -10.42 -4.37 6.21
CA THR A 154 -9.10 -3.75 6.34
C THR A 154 -8.04 -4.75 6.82
N LEU A 155 -8.39 -5.68 7.71
CA LEU A 155 -7.48 -6.76 8.13
C LEU A 155 -7.17 -7.72 6.97
N ALA A 156 -8.16 -8.05 6.13
CA ALA A 156 -7.92 -8.83 4.92
C ALA A 156 -6.98 -8.09 3.95
N SER A 157 -7.15 -6.79 3.80
CA SER A 157 -6.20 -5.94 3.06
C SER A 157 -4.79 -5.99 3.66
N ALA A 158 -4.66 -5.89 4.98
CA ALA A 158 -3.37 -5.97 5.66
C ALA A 158 -2.66 -7.32 5.44
N LEU A 159 -3.41 -8.41 5.38
CA LEU A 159 -2.88 -9.73 5.02
C LEU A 159 -2.31 -9.73 3.59
N LEU A 160 -3.04 -9.15 2.63
CA LEU A 160 -2.58 -9.04 1.25
C LEU A 160 -1.36 -8.11 1.12
N TYR A 161 -1.28 -7.02 1.88
CA TYR A 161 -0.06 -6.20 1.95
C TYR A 161 1.11 -7.00 2.49
N GLY A 162 0.91 -7.80 3.54
CA GLY A 162 1.94 -8.72 4.04
C GLY A 162 2.41 -9.70 2.97
N LEU A 163 1.47 -10.28 2.23
CA LEU A 163 1.78 -11.18 1.10
C LEU A 163 2.57 -10.48 -0.01
N HIS A 164 2.16 -9.26 -0.37
CA HIS A 164 2.86 -8.43 -1.34
C HIS A 164 4.31 -8.15 -0.91
N ILE A 165 4.53 -7.76 0.35
CA ILE A 165 5.86 -7.47 0.90
C ILE A 165 6.75 -8.74 0.87
N VAL A 166 6.21 -9.89 1.27
CA VAL A 166 6.93 -11.18 1.21
C VAL A 166 7.30 -11.54 -0.22
N GLY A 167 6.35 -11.39 -1.16
CA GLY A 167 6.59 -11.64 -2.58
C GLY A 167 7.61 -10.67 -3.18
N LEU A 168 7.53 -9.39 -2.83
CA LEU A 168 8.49 -8.38 -3.25
C LEU A 168 9.90 -8.71 -2.75
N GLY A 169 10.06 -9.07 -1.48
CA GLY A 169 11.33 -9.48 -0.91
C GLY A 169 11.92 -10.74 -1.54
N ALA A 170 11.06 -11.69 -1.96
CA ALA A 170 11.50 -12.94 -2.59
C ALA A 170 11.87 -12.78 -4.08
N TRP A 171 11.25 -11.84 -4.79
CA TRP A 171 11.35 -11.74 -6.25
C TRP A 171 12.10 -10.51 -6.74
N SER A 172 12.24 -9.46 -5.93
CA SER A 172 12.93 -8.24 -6.30
C SER A 172 14.44 -8.45 -6.36
N ARG A 173 15.09 -7.86 -7.37
CA ARG A 173 16.54 -7.89 -7.54
C ARG A 173 17.11 -6.46 -7.54
N PRO A 174 18.36 -6.27 -7.12
CA PRO A 174 19.02 -4.98 -7.24
C PRO A 174 18.95 -4.43 -8.67
N GLY A 175 18.61 -3.14 -8.81
CA GLY A 175 18.49 -2.45 -10.09
C GLY A 175 17.16 -2.61 -10.83
N GLN A 176 16.21 -3.41 -10.32
CA GLN A 176 14.89 -3.62 -10.94
C GLN A 176 13.75 -2.86 -10.25
N ALA A 177 14.03 -2.19 -9.13
CA ALA A 177 13.00 -1.56 -8.31
C ALA A 177 12.07 -0.64 -9.12
N PHE A 178 12.63 0.28 -9.92
CA PHE A 178 11.82 1.21 -10.72
C PHE A 178 10.99 0.51 -11.81
N ALA A 179 11.54 -0.52 -12.46
CA ALA A 179 10.82 -1.29 -13.47
C ALA A 179 9.64 -2.06 -12.87
N LEU A 180 9.88 -2.78 -11.77
CA LEU A 180 8.84 -3.53 -11.07
C LEU A 180 7.78 -2.60 -10.46
N SER A 181 8.18 -1.46 -9.87
CA SER A 181 7.24 -0.48 -9.33
C SER A 181 6.37 0.14 -10.43
N THR A 182 6.95 0.48 -11.58
CA THR A 182 6.20 0.99 -12.73
C THR A 182 5.18 -0.04 -13.22
N LEU A 183 5.59 -1.31 -13.39
CA LEU A 183 4.70 -2.38 -13.81
C LEU A 183 3.57 -2.58 -12.79
N GLN A 184 3.89 -2.63 -11.50
CA GLN A 184 2.88 -2.76 -10.45
C GLN A 184 1.89 -1.60 -10.48
N MET A 185 2.33 -0.34 -10.62
CA MET A 185 1.43 0.80 -10.73
C MET A 185 0.47 0.70 -11.91
N LEU A 186 0.94 0.21 -13.07
CA LEU A 186 0.09 -0.04 -14.24
C LEU A 186 -0.96 -1.12 -13.94
N VAL A 187 -0.55 -2.22 -13.31
CA VAL A 187 -1.46 -3.32 -12.95
C VAL A 187 -2.47 -2.89 -11.88
N ILE A 188 -2.04 -2.15 -10.85
CA ILE A 188 -2.94 -1.61 -9.83
C ILE A 188 -3.97 -0.69 -10.47
N ALA A 189 -3.55 0.21 -11.36
CA ALA A 189 -4.46 1.08 -12.10
C ALA A 189 -5.48 0.27 -12.90
N ALA A 190 -5.04 -0.78 -13.61
CA ALA A 190 -5.92 -1.67 -14.35
C ALA A 190 -6.93 -2.40 -13.44
N VAL A 191 -6.48 -2.94 -12.29
CA VAL A 191 -7.36 -3.59 -11.30
C VAL A 191 -8.41 -2.63 -10.78
N CYS A 192 -8.02 -1.39 -10.44
CA CYS A 192 -8.95 -0.37 -9.95
C CYS A 192 -9.95 0.07 -11.03
N VAL A 193 -9.50 0.26 -12.28
CA VAL A 193 -10.38 0.59 -13.42
C VAL A 193 -11.36 -0.55 -13.68
N LEU A 194 -10.93 -1.81 -13.66
CA LEU A 194 -11.84 -2.96 -13.80
C LEU A 194 -12.89 -3.00 -12.70
N ALA A 195 -12.55 -2.57 -11.48
CA ALA A 195 -13.49 -2.50 -10.37
C ALA A 195 -14.57 -1.43 -10.54
N THR A 196 -14.39 -0.43 -11.42
CA THR A 196 -15.41 0.59 -11.72
C THR A 196 -16.44 0.14 -12.76
N LEU A 197 -16.17 -0.93 -13.53
CA LEU A 197 -17.02 -1.36 -14.65
C LEU A 197 -18.47 -1.64 -14.26
N PRO A 198 -18.80 -2.25 -13.09
CA PRO A 198 -20.19 -2.55 -12.75
C PRO A 198 -21.12 -1.33 -12.63
N HIS A 199 -20.57 -0.15 -12.27
CA HIS A 199 -21.36 1.08 -12.06
C HIS A 199 -20.97 2.22 -13.00
N GLY A 200 -19.96 2.00 -13.85
CA GLY A 200 -19.36 3.03 -14.70
C GLY A 200 -18.38 3.93 -13.92
N PRO A 201 -17.27 4.35 -14.54
CA PRO A 201 -16.25 5.17 -13.89
C PRO A 201 -16.77 6.60 -13.64
N ALA A 202 -16.52 7.13 -12.43
CA ALA A 202 -16.80 8.51 -12.06
C ALA A 202 -15.51 9.28 -11.77
N LEU A 203 -15.52 10.58 -12.10
CA LEU A 203 -14.39 11.48 -11.83
C LEU A 203 -14.60 12.19 -10.47
N PRO A 204 -13.50 12.69 -9.84
CA PRO A 204 -13.61 13.48 -8.63
C PRO A 204 -14.59 14.66 -8.80
N PRO A 205 -15.51 14.87 -7.84
CA PRO A 205 -16.68 15.76 -8.03
C PRO A 205 -16.35 17.25 -8.00
N ASP A 206 -15.23 17.62 -7.41
CA ASP A 206 -14.87 19.03 -7.18
C ASP A 206 -13.36 19.26 -7.17
N PRO A 207 -12.87 20.51 -7.26
CA PRO A 207 -11.44 20.84 -7.27
C PRO A 207 -10.68 20.36 -6.02
N GLN A 208 -11.32 20.30 -4.85
CA GLN A 208 -10.69 19.84 -3.62
C GLN A 208 -10.44 18.33 -3.69
N ALA A 209 -11.41 17.56 -4.20
CA ALA A 209 -11.24 16.13 -4.45
C ALA A 209 -10.11 15.86 -5.45
N TRP A 210 -10.05 16.63 -6.55
CA TRP A 210 -8.94 16.55 -7.50
C TRP A 210 -7.59 16.84 -6.86
N ALA A 211 -7.47 17.91 -6.06
CA ALA A 211 -6.24 18.25 -5.37
C ALA A 211 -5.78 17.12 -4.43
N ALA A 212 -6.70 16.53 -3.67
CA ALA A 212 -6.42 15.40 -2.80
C ALA A 212 -5.96 14.15 -3.59
N VAL A 213 -6.65 13.82 -4.69
CA VAL A 213 -6.30 12.68 -5.56
C VAL A 213 -4.92 12.86 -6.19
N VAL A 214 -4.63 14.04 -6.75
CA VAL A 214 -3.33 14.36 -7.36
C VAL A 214 -2.22 14.32 -6.31
N TYR A 215 -2.43 14.92 -5.14
CA TYR A 215 -1.48 14.84 -4.03
C TYR A 215 -1.15 13.38 -3.67
N MET A 216 -2.17 12.55 -3.49
CA MET A 216 -1.97 11.15 -3.13
C MET A 216 -1.34 10.33 -4.27
N ALA A 217 -1.64 10.64 -5.52
CA ALA A 217 -1.02 9.97 -6.67
C ALA A 217 0.47 10.30 -6.78
N LEU A 218 0.84 11.56 -6.63
CA LEU A 218 2.21 12.02 -6.84
C LEU A 218 3.07 11.88 -5.57
N ALA A 219 2.61 12.36 -4.41
CA ALA A 219 3.41 12.31 -3.19
C ALA A 219 3.40 10.92 -2.53
N ALA A 220 2.20 10.36 -2.28
CA ALA A 220 2.08 9.06 -1.60
C ALA A 220 2.23 7.85 -2.53
N GLY A 221 2.09 8.04 -3.85
CA GLY A 221 2.31 7.02 -4.87
C GLY A 221 3.70 7.12 -5.48
N ALA A 222 3.84 7.86 -6.58
CA ALA A 222 5.09 7.95 -7.35
C ALA A 222 6.27 8.48 -6.51
N GLY A 223 6.07 9.53 -5.71
CA GLY A 223 7.11 10.14 -4.87
C GLY A 223 7.63 9.19 -3.78
N ALA A 224 6.75 8.46 -3.13
CA ALA A 224 7.15 7.48 -2.11
C ALA A 224 8.04 6.36 -2.69
N MET A 225 7.78 5.93 -3.94
CA MET A 225 8.60 4.94 -4.64
C MET A 225 10.01 5.42 -4.97
N LEU A 226 10.22 6.74 -5.08
CA LEU A 226 11.56 7.32 -5.33
C LEU A 226 12.43 7.37 -4.07
N VAL A 227 11.81 7.31 -2.89
CA VAL A 227 12.50 7.39 -1.58
C VAL A 227 12.79 6.00 -1.02
N GLN A 228 12.03 4.97 -1.39
CA GLN A 228 12.21 3.58 -0.99
C GLN A 228 13.24 2.86 -1.88
#